data_fc8880eafe75f0344bfc182028cdad76
#
_entry.id   fc8880eafe75f0344bfc182028cdad76
#
_cell.length_a   1.000
_cell.length_b   1.000
_cell.length_c   1.000
_cell.angle_alpha   90.00
_cell.angle_beta   90.00
_cell.angle_gamma   90.00
#
_symmetry.space_group_name_H-M   'P 1'
#
loop_
_entity.id
_entity.type
_entity.pdbx_description
1 polymer ?
#
loop_
_entity_poly.entity_id
_entity_poly.type
_entity_poly.pdbx_seq_one_letter_code
_entity_poly.pdbx_strand_id
1 'polypeptide(L)'
;DWNALRFDGKVLRFSTTTAWSPCNETFDLVCEKFPSLRYFYQSEEPGMVEYWTNDREGKYFPDRYIADVCTDDWDYLTEYFTDMSALFDWLGKIAERPVRSQQEVDAFEEEWKKENVHAFVNIHEYQIMD
;
A
#
# COMPACT_ATOMS: atom_id res chain seq x y z
N ASP A 1 18.25 -1.04 4.89
CA ASP A 1 18.23 -0.81 6.33
C ASP A 1 17.26 -1.73 7.03
N TRP A 2 17.63 -2.16 8.21
CA TRP A 2 16.83 -3.02 9.05
C TRP A 2 16.18 -2.18 10.14
N ASN A 3 14.91 -1.84 9.96
CA ASN A 3 14.18 -0.98 10.89
C ASN A 3 13.13 -1.78 11.64
N ALA A 4 12.85 -1.35 12.87
CA ALA A 4 11.76 -1.91 13.67
C ALA A 4 11.83 -3.43 13.83
N LEU A 5 13.05 -3.99 13.99
CA LEU A 5 13.22 -5.42 14.21
C LEU A 5 12.57 -5.82 15.54
N ARG A 6 11.61 -6.74 15.49
CA ARG A 6 10.84 -7.20 16.66
C ARG A 6 10.66 -8.70 16.60
N PHE A 7 10.80 -9.35 17.77
CA PHE A 7 10.58 -10.77 17.88
C PHE A 7 9.73 -11.07 19.12
N ASP A 8 8.63 -11.78 18.93
CA ASP A 8 7.71 -12.12 20.02
C ASP A 8 7.82 -13.58 20.50
N GLY A 9 8.82 -14.29 20.00
CA GLY A 9 9.03 -15.73 20.30
C GLY A 9 8.52 -16.65 19.20
N LYS A 10 7.69 -16.16 18.29
CA LYS A 10 7.16 -16.92 17.16
C LYS A 10 7.32 -16.20 15.83
N VAL A 11 7.14 -14.90 15.83
CA VAL A 11 7.16 -14.07 14.60
C VAL A 11 8.25 -13.03 14.73
N LEU A 12 9.13 -13.00 13.75
CA LEU A 12 10.14 -11.96 13.59
C LEU A 12 9.61 -10.95 12.57
N ARG A 13 9.53 -9.68 12.98
CA ARG A 13 9.04 -8.58 12.13
C ARG A 13 10.14 -7.56 11.93
N PHE A 14 10.29 -7.11 10.70
CA PHE A 14 11.26 -6.05 10.39
C PHE A 14 10.91 -5.41 9.06
N SER A 15 11.52 -4.27 8.79
CA SER A 15 11.46 -3.63 7.48
C SER A 15 12.86 -3.43 6.95
N THR A 16 13.00 -3.45 5.64
CA THR A 16 14.27 -3.21 4.98
C THR A 16 14.04 -2.47 3.66
N THR A 17 15.03 -1.73 3.24
CA THR A 17 15.00 -1.04 1.95
C THR A 17 15.87 -1.81 0.98
N THR A 18 15.32 -2.16 -0.18
CA THR A 18 16.03 -2.84 -1.25
C THR A 18 15.89 -2.04 -2.55
N ALA A 19 16.81 -2.25 -3.48
CA ALA A 19 16.77 -1.57 -4.77
C ALA A 19 15.79 -2.28 -5.71
N TRP A 20 14.80 -1.55 -6.23
CA TRP A 20 13.87 -1.95 -7.29
C TRP A 20 12.84 -3.02 -6.95
N SER A 21 13.20 -4.04 -6.18
CA SER A 21 12.31 -5.15 -5.87
C SER A 21 12.61 -5.73 -4.49
N PRO A 22 11.66 -6.45 -3.88
CA PRO A 22 11.91 -7.12 -2.60
C PRO A 22 12.94 -8.26 -2.78
N CYS A 23 13.70 -8.53 -1.73
CA CYS A 23 14.74 -9.57 -1.75
C CYS A 23 14.17 -10.98 -1.49
N ASN A 24 13.12 -11.34 -2.21
CA ASN A 24 12.41 -12.60 -2.01
C ASN A 24 13.28 -13.83 -2.23
N GLU A 25 14.21 -13.76 -3.18
CA GLU A 25 15.13 -14.88 -3.43
C GLU A 25 15.94 -15.25 -2.19
N THR A 26 16.37 -14.25 -1.42
CA THR A 26 17.09 -14.47 -0.17
C THR A 26 16.20 -15.17 0.85
N PHE A 27 14.96 -14.72 1.01
CA PHE A 27 14.03 -15.33 1.96
C PHE A 27 13.58 -16.72 1.52
N ASP A 28 13.44 -16.96 0.23
CA ASP A 28 13.16 -18.28 -0.31
C ASP A 28 14.28 -19.26 0.06
N LEU A 29 15.54 -18.83 -0.08
CA LEU A 29 16.70 -19.67 0.31
C LEU A 29 16.72 -19.94 1.80
N VAL A 30 16.39 -18.97 2.63
CA VAL A 30 16.33 -19.16 4.09
C VAL A 30 15.26 -20.18 4.44
N CYS A 31 14.08 -20.09 3.85
CA CYS A 31 12.99 -21.04 4.12
C CYS A 31 13.26 -22.43 3.54
N GLU A 32 14.01 -22.50 2.45
CA GLU A 32 14.46 -23.77 1.90
C GLU A 32 15.43 -24.48 2.86
N LYS A 33 16.34 -23.71 3.46
CA LYS A 33 17.30 -24.24 4.43
C LYS A 33 16.65 -24.57 5.77
N PHE A 34 15.63 -23.84 6.17
CA PHE A 34 14.89 -24.04 7.42
C PHE A 34 13.41 -24.25 7.11
N PRO A 35 13.00 -25.48 6.75
CA PRO A 35 11.64 -25.73 6.23
C PRO A 35 10.49 -25.44 7.20
N SER A 36 10.78 -25.27 8.50
CA SER A 36 9.75 -24.89 9.48
C SER A 36 9.44 -23.40 9.45
N LEU A 37 10.25 -22.61 8.75
CA LEU A 37 10.03 -21.17 8.62
C LEU A 37 9.16 -20.87 7.41
N ARG A 38 8.35 -19.84 7.57
CA ARG A 38 7.60 -19.20 6.48
C ARG A 38 7.84 -17.71 6.55
N TYR A 39 7.83 -17.07 5.41
CA TYR A 39 7.90 -15.61 5.40
C TYR A 39 6.69 -15.02 4.70
N PHE A 40 6.29 -13.87 5.18
CA PHE A 40 5.26 -13.04 4.56
C PHE A 40 5.84 -11.64 4.39
N TYR A 41 5.48 -10.99 3.30
CA TYR A 41 5.99 -9.66 3.02
C TYR A 41 4.92 -8.75 2.41
N GLN A 42 5.17 -7.48 2.56
CA GLN A 42 4.48 -6.42 1.84
C GLN A 42 5.56 -5.49 1.31
N SER A 43 5.55 -5.20 0.03
CA SER A 43 6.56 -4.35 -0.59
C SER A 43 5.93 -3.23 -1.39
N GLU A 44 6.64 -2.11 -1.46
CA GLU A 44 6.22 -0.92 -2.18
C GLU A 44 7.38 -0.36 -2.98
N GLU A 45 7.13 -0.09 -4.25
CA GLU A 45 8.01 0.68 -5.11
C GLU A 45 7.17 1.72 -5.85
N PRO A 46 6.93 2.88 -5.22
CA PRO A 46 6.04 3.89 -5.79
C PRO A 46 6.50 4.42 -7.15
N GLY A 47 7.80 4.53 -7.37
CA GLY A 47 8.34 5.02 -8.64
C GLY A 47 8.01 4.11 -9.82
N MET A 48 7.84 2.82 -9.58
CA MET A 48 7.46 1.84 -10.60
C MET A 48 6.01 1.40 -10.46
N VAL A 49 5.28 1.96 -9.48
CA VAL A 49 3.89 1.61 -9.18
C VAL A 49 3.75 0.11 -8.90
N GLU A 50 4.68 -0.44 -8.12
CA GLU A 50 4.68 -1.86 -7.75
C GLU A 50 4.38 -2.01 -6.25
N TYR A 51 3.27 -2.68 -5.98
CA TYR A 51 2.78 -2.95 -4.63
C TYR A 51 2.47 -4.44 -4.55
N TRP A 52 3.27 -5.18 -3.77
CA TRP A 52 3.22 -6.64 -3.75
C TRP A 52 3.11 -7.17 -2.32
N THR A 53 2.40 -8.28 -2.16
CA THR A 53 2.36 -9.06 -0.93
C THR A 53 2.16 -10.53 -1.26
N ASN A 54 2.73 -11.42 -0.47
CA ASN A 54 2.43 -12.84 -0.56
C ASN A 54 1.44 -13.30 0.53
N ASP A 55 0.99 -12.38 1.36
CA ASP A 55 0.04 -12.68 2.45
C ASP A 55 -1.39 -12.64 1.94
N ARG A 56 -1.78 -13.69 1.22
CA ARG A 56 -3.09 -13.78 0.57
C ARG A 56 -4.24 -13.67 1.57
N GLU A 57 -4.08 -14.19 2.76
CA GLU A 57 -5.13 -14.18 3.78
C GLU A 57 -5.18 -12.88 4.58
N GLY A 58 -4.14 -12.07 4.49
CA GLY A 58 -4.07 -10.80 5.22
C GLY A 58 -3.84 -10.96 6.72
N LYS A 59 -3.18 -12.06 7.12
CA LYS A 59 -2.94 -12.34 8.53
C LYS A 59 -1.93 -11.37 9.16
N TYR A 60 -0.88 -11.04 8.42
CA TYR A 60 0.19 -10.15 8.88
C TYR A 60 0.16 -8.81 8.18
N PHE A 61 -0.29 -8.78 6.92
CA PHE A 61 -0.39 -7.59 6.11
C PHE A 61 -1.81 -7.52 5.54
N PRO A 62 -2.75 -6.96 6.29
CA PRO A 62 -4.16 -6.95 5.88
C PRO A 62 -4.49 -5.90 4.83
N ASP A 63 -3.63 -4.90 4.62
CA ASP A 63 -3.91 -3.83 3.68
C ASP A 63 -3.95 -4.36 2.25
N ARG A 64 -4.92 -3.89 1.48
CA ARG A 64 -5.12 -4.28 0.08
C ARG A 64 -5.05 -3.10 -0.87
N TYR A 65 -5.32 -1.90 -0.36
CA TYR A 65 -5.37 -0.68 -1.18
C TYR A 65 -4.59 0.45 -0.53
N ILE A 66 -4.03 1.29 -1.39
CA ILE A 66 -3.32 2.49 -0.97
C ILE A 66 -3.91 3.66 -1.73
N ALA A 67 -4.18 4.75 -1.03
CA ALA A 67 -4.56 6.00 -1.67
C ALA A 67 -3.47 7.04 -1.43
N ASP A 68 -2.97 7.63 -2.53
CA ASP A 68 -2.07 8.77 -2.50
C ASP A 68 -2.85 9.97 -3.00
N VAL A 69 -2.94 11.01 -2.18
CA VAL A 69 -3.71 12.20 -2.51
C VAL A 69 -2.84 13.44 -2.35
N CYS A 70 -2.88 14.31 -3.34
CA CYS A 70 -2.33 15.65 -3.24
C CYS A 70 -3.49 16.63 -3.37
N THR A 71 -3.70 17.42 -2.33
CA THR A 71 -4.78 18.42 -2.29
C THR A 71 -4.34 19.71 -2.98
N ASP A 72 -5.24 20.67 -3.02
CA ASP A 72 -4.98 21.98 -3.60
C ASP A 72 -3.87 22.78 -2.89
N ASP A 73 -3.57 22.44 -1.64
CA ASP A 73 -2.53 23.12 -0.85
C ASP A 73 -1.18 22.40 -0.88
N TRP A 74 -0.97 21.46 -1.83
CA TRP A 74 0.24 20.65 -1.91
C TRP A 74 0.44 19.70 -0.73
N ASP A 75 -0.60 19.45 0.04
CA ASP A 75 -0.54 18.48 1.10
C ASP A 75 -0.64 17.07 0.53
N TYR A 76 0.37 16.25 0.82
CA TYR A 76 0.40 14.86 0.40
C TYR A 76 -0.10 13.98 1.53
N LEU A 77 -1.11 13.18 1.22
CA LEU A 77 -1.69 12.22 2.15
C LEU A 77 -1.58 10.83 1.55
N THR A 78 -1.06 9.89 2.34
CA THR A 78 -1.02 8.49 1.96
C THR A 78 -1.71 7.69 3.05
N GLU A 79 -2.63 6.82 2.66
CA GLU A 79 -3.36 6.00 3.62
C GLU A 79 -3.58 4.60 3.07
N TYR A 80 -3.68 3.62 3.96
CA TYR A 80 -3.78 2.21 3.65
C TYR A 80 -5.13 1.67 4.10
N PHE A 81 -5.72 0.79 3.29
CA PHE A 81 -7.07 0.29 3.53
C PHE A 81 -7.16 -1.22 3.28
N THR A 82 -7.96 -1.89 4.09
CA THR A 82 -8.23 -3.32 3.92
C THR A 82 -9.29 -3.59 2.86
N ASP A 83 -10.17 -2.61 2.62
CA ASP A 83 -11.20 -2.74 1.58
C ASP A 83 -11.46 -1.38 0.90
N MET A 84 -12.07 -1.47 -0.27
CA MET A 84 -12.32 -0.29 -1.10
C MET A 84 -13.38 0.64 -0.50
N SER A 85 -14.34 0.08 0.23
CA SER A 85 -15.39 0.89 0.87
C SER A 85 -14.80 1.87 1.88
N ALA A 86 -13.85 1.39 2.70
CA ALA A 86 -13.15 2.25 3.66
C ALA A 86 -12.34 3.34 2.96
N LEU A 87 -11.71 3.01 1.84
CA LEU A 87 -10.95 3.97 1.04
C LEU A 87 -11.89 5.07 0.49
N PHE A 88 -13.01 4.69 -0.08
CA PHE A 88 -13.97 5.65 -0.61
C PHE A 88 -14.58 6.52 0.49
N ASP A 89 -14.85 5.97 1.66
CA ASP A 89 -15.35 6.76 2.80
C ASP A 89 -14.32 7.81 3.21
N TRP A 90 -13.06 7.45 3.26
CA TRP A 90 -11.97 8.37 3.57
C TRP A 90 -11.85 9.48 2.52
N LEU A 91 -11.90 9.12 1.23
CA LEU A 91 -11.87 10.10 0.15
C LEU A 91 -13.08 11.03 0.20
N GLY A 92 -14.24 10.51 0.54
CA GLY A 92 -15.46 11.30 0.69
C GLY A 92 -15.33 12.37 1.76
N LYS A 93 -14.63 12.08 2.85
CA LYS A 93 -14.36 13.07 3.90
C LYS A 93 -13.44 14.18 3.39
N ILE A 94 -12.44 13.83 2.61
CA ILE A 94 -11.51 14.82 2.02
C ILE A 94 -12.24 15.68 0.98
N ALA A 95 -13.03 15.06 0.12
CA ALA A 95 -13.76 15.75 -0.95
C ALA A 95 -15.04 16.45 -0.46
N GLU A 96 -15.43 16.21 0.80
CA GLU A 96 -16.65 16.76 1.40
C GLU A 96 -17.90 16.40 0.60
N ARG A 97 -17.92 15.18 0.04
CA ARG A 97 -19.06 14.62 -0.71
C ARG A 97 -19.01 13.10 -0.68
N PRO A 98 -20.14 12.42 -0.87
CA PRO A 98 -20.12 10.96 -0.96
C PRO A 98 -19.29 10.50 -2.16
N VAL A 99 -18.45 9.49 -1.95
CA VAL A 99 -17.64 8.86 -3.00
C VAL A 99 -17.91 7.35 -2.92
N ARG A 100 -18.39 6.77 -4.03
CA ARG A 100 -18.80 5.36 -4.08
C ARG A 100 -18.23 4.59 -5.26
N SER A 101 -17.51 5.27 -6.15
CA SER A 101 -16.98 4.65 -7.36
C SER A 101 -15.75 5.40 -7.83
N GLN A 102 -14.98 4.75 -8.69
CA GLN A 102 -13.83 5.35 -9.34
C GLN A 102 -14.25 6.54 -10.22
N GLN A 103 -15.42 6.47 -10.83
CA GLN A 103 -15.94 7.57 -11.64
C GLN A 103 -16.16 8.83 -10.81
N GLU A 104 -16.67 8.66 -9.59
CA GLU A 104 -16.86 9.80 -8.67
C GLU A 104 -15.53 10.36 -8.21
N VAL A 105 -14.52 9.49 -7.98
CA VAL A 105 -13.15 9.92 -7.67
C VAL A 105 -12.58 10.75 -8.82
N ASP A 106 -12.69 10.26 -10.04
CA ASP A 106 -12.16 10.95 -11.22
C ASP A 106 -12.84 12.32 -11.40
N ALA A 107 -14.14 12.40 -11.10
CA ALA A 107 -14.88 13.63 -11.23
C ALA A 107 -14.39 14.72 -10.27
N PHE A 108 -14.19 14.39 -8.98
CA PHE A 108 -13.72 15.41 -8.06
C PHE A 108 -12.22 15.71 -8.26
N GLU A 109 -11.44 14.75 -8.71
CA GLU A 109 -10.04 15.00 -9.07
C GLU A 109 -9.95 16.04 -10.19
N GLU A 110 -10.79 15.94 -11.22
CA GLU A 110 -10.84 16.93 -12.29
C GLU A 110 -11.22 18.32 -11.79
N GLU A 111 -12.16 18.40 -10.84
CA GLU A 111 -12.54 19.67 -10.23
C GLU A 111 -11.37 20.29 -9.47
N TRP A 112 -10.63 19.48 -8.70
CA TRP A 112 -9.46 19.94 -7.97
C TRP A 112 -8.38 20.45 -8.90
N LYS A 113 -8.16 19.76 -10.03
CA LYS A 113 -7.14 20.15 -11.02
C LYS A 113 -7.43 21.47 -11.71
N LYS A 114 -8.68 21.89 -11.74
CA LYS A 114 -9.04 23.22 -12.26
C LYS A 114 -8.50 24.33 -11.38
N GLU A 115 -8.45 24.11 -10.08
CA GLU A 115 -7.92 25.07 -9.12
C GLU A 115 -6.42 24.90 -8.91
N ASN A 116 -5.93 23.67 -8.98
CA ASN A 116 -4.53 23.33 -8.82
C ASN A 116 -4.16 22.16 -9.73
N VAL A 117 -3.36 22.43 -10.76
CA VAL A 117 -2.96 21.42 -11.75
C VAL A 117 -2.15 20.27 -11.16
N HIS A 118 -1.61 20.46 -9.95
CA HIS A 118 -0.82 19.44 -9.26
C HIS A 118 -1.64 18.53 -8.37
N ALA A 119 -2.92 18.82 -8.17
CA ALA A 119 -3.80 17.97 -7.38
C ALA A 119 -4.01 16.61 -8.06
N PHE A 120 -4.02 15.54 -7.27
CA PHE A 120 -4.25 14.21 -7.82
C PHE A 120 -4.80 13.26 -6.75
N VAL A 121 -5.42 12.17 -7.22
CA VAL A 121 -5.83 11.04 -6.40
C VAL A 121 -5.40 9.77 -7.12
N ASN A 122 -4.46 9.05 -6.53
CA ASN A 122 -3.99 7.77 -7.06
C ASN A 122 -4.41 6.64 -6.11
N ILE A 123 -5.02 5.61 -6.66
CA ILE A 123 -5.43 4.43 -5.91
C ILE A 123 -4.68 3.23 -6.47
N HIS A 124 -4.01 2.49 -5.59
CA HIS A 124 -3.26 1.29 -5.96
C HIS A 124 -3.76 0.09 -5.17
N GLU A 125 -3.68 -1.06 -5.78
CA GLU A 125 -4.01 -2.33 -5.15
C GLU A 125 -2.76 -3.18 -5.04
N TYR A 126 -2.55 -3.80 -3.87
CA TYR A 126 -1.48 -4.78 -3.71
C TYR A 126 -1.76 -6.01 -4.56
N GLN A 127 -0.78 -6.40 -5.35
CA GLN A 127 -0.85 -7.65 -6.10
C GLN A 127 -0.45 -8.81 -5.20
N ILE A 128 -1.25 -9.87 -5.23
CA ILE A 128 -0.97 -11.07 -4.44
C ILE A 128 0.00 -11.96 -5.23
N MET A 129 1.19 -12.13 -4.68
CA MET A 129 2.27 -12.92 -5.29
C MET A 129 2.34 -14.28 -4.59
N ASP A 130 2.50 -15.33 -5.35
CA ASP A 130 2.63 -16.69 -4.80
C ASP A 130 4.08 -17.08 -4.57
#